data_cdd409b7f01c03796167e36b5123361b
#
_entry.id   cdd409b7f01c03796167e36b5123361b
#
_cell.length_a   1.000
_cell.length_b   1.000
_cell.length_c   1.000
_cell.angle_alpha   90.00
_cell.angle_beta   90.00
_cell.angle_gamma   90.00
#
_symmetry.space_group_name_H-M   'P 1'
#
loop_
_entity.id
_entity.type
_entity.pdbx_description
1 polymer ?
#
loop_
_entity_poly.entity_id
_entity_poly.type
_entity_poly.pdbx_seq_one_letter_code
_entity_poly.pdbx_strand_id
1 'polypeptide(L)'
;MSKTFINHTNHPSDKWSDAQRSAAEAYGEIIDVPFPPIPSDATHDQVLELVEQYLNEILSREPAAVLCQGEFNYTFAMVERLKRIGITTLAACSERVTSEVVQGDCTTRVSHFRFVQFRQY
;
A
#
# COMPACT_ATOMS: atom_id res chain seq x y z
N MET A 1 14.99 -9.78 16.91
CA MET A 1 15.20 -8.89 15.76
C MET A 1 13.94 -8.11 15.47
N SER A 2 14.13 -6.85 15.15
CA SER A 2 12.99 -5.99 14.81
C SER A 2 12.48 -6.32 13.41
N LYS A 3 11.18 -6.50 13.28
CA LYS A 3 10.54 -6.68 11.99
C LYS A 3 9.90 -5.36 11.56
N THR A 4 9.63 -5.22 10.27
CA THR A 4 9.10 -4.00 9.70
C THR A 4 7.75 -4.22 9.05
N PHE A 5 7.02 -3.13 8.90
CA PHE A 5 5.84 -3.07 8.05
C PHE A 5 6.24 -2.25 6.82
N ILE A 6 6.26 -2.87 5.66
CA ILE A 6 6.66 -2.18 4.43
C ILE A 6 5.45 -1.55 3.75
N ASN A 7 5.53 -0.25 3.54
CA ASN A 7 4.53 0.47 2.73
C ASN A 7 5.04 0.55 1.29
N HIS A 8 4.50 -0.30 0.43
CA HIS A 8 4.85 -0.34 -0.99
C HIS A 8 3.68 0.15 -1.82
N THR A 9 3.34 1.43 -1.64
CA THR A 9 2.23 2.11 -2.33
C THR A 9 2.65 3.50 -2.75
N ASN A 10 1.76 4.21 -3.44
CA ASN A 10 1.97 5.60 -3.82
C ASN A 10 1.52 6.60 -2.74
N HIS A 11 1.09 6.11 -1.59
CA HIS A 11 0.64 6.96 -0.48
C HIS A 11 1.65 6.91 0.66
N PRO A 12 2.50 7.95 0.81
CA PRO A 12 3.50 7.98 1.89
C PRO A 12 2.85 7.83 3.27
N SER A 13 3.51 7.09 4.15
CA SER A 13 2.96 6.79 5.47
C SER A 13 2.82 8.02 6.37
N ASP A 14 3.56 9.07 6.11
CA ASP A 14 3.44 10.32 6.87
C ASP A 14 2.11 11.04 6.65
N LYS A 15 1.37 10.64 5.63
CA LYS A 15 0.03 11.18 5.32
C LYS A 15 -1.11 10.26 5.75
N TRP A 16 -0.79 9.15 6.38
CA TRP A 16 -1.81 8.21 6.83
C TRP A 16 -2.55 8.74 8.06
N SER A 17 -3.80 8.29 8.23
CA SER A 17 -4.55 8.53 9.45
C SER A 17 -3.90 7.81 10.63
N ASP A 18 -4.23 8.24 11.84
CA ASP A 18 -3.75 7.57 13.05
C ASP A 18 -4.22 6.11 13.11
N ALA A 19 -5.43 5.83 12.64
CA ALA A 19 -5.97 4.47 12.59
C ALA A 19 -5.14 3.56 11.69
N GLN A 20 -4.79 4.03 10.50
CA GLN A 20 -3.99 3.25 9.56
C GLN A 20 -2.57 3.04 10.09
N ARG A 21 -1.99 4.10 10.65
CA ARG A 21 -0.65 4.03 11.23
C ARG A 21 -0.61 3.03 12.40
N SER A 22 -1.57 3.08 13.29
CA SER A 22 -1.64 2.16 14.43
C SER A 22 -1.79 0.70 13.99
N ALA A 23 -2.61 0.46 12.97
CA ALA A 23 -2.79 -0.88 12.43
C ALA A 23 -1.48 -1.43 11.84
N ALA A 24 -0.72 -0.57 11.16
CA ALA A 24 0.57 -0.96 10.58
C ALA A 24 1.63 -1.20 11.65
N GLU A 25 1.69 -0.33 12.65
CA GLU A 25 2.68 -0.42 13.74
C GLU A 25 2.51 -1.70 14.57
N ALA A 26 1.31 -2.30 14.57
CA ALA A 26 1.10 -3.59 15.22
C ALA A 26 1.95 -4.71 14.61
N TYR A 27 2.35 -4.57 13.36
CA TYR A 27 3.26 -5.52 12.69
C TYR A 27 4.73 -5.19 12.92
N GLY A 28 5.07 -3.91 13.00
CA GLY A 28 6.45 -3.46 13.16
C GLY A 28 6.64 -2.02 12.75
N GLU A 29 7.88 -1.58 12.71
CA GLU A 29 8.23 -0.24 12.28
C GLU A 29 7.83 -0.02 10.82
N ILE A 30 7.16 1.09 10.54
CA ILE A 30 6.72 1.43 9.19
C ILE A 30 7.90 1.95 8.37
N ILE A 31 8.16 1.31 7.24
CA ILE A 31 9.19 1.73 6.29
C ILE A 31 8.54 1.91 4.92
N ASP A 32 8.70 3.09 4.35
CA ASP A 32 8.22 3.36 3.00
C ASP A 32 9.25 2.86 1.98
N VAL A 33 8.81 1.97 1.10
CA VAL A 33 9.53 1.62 -0.12
C VAL A 33 8.61 2.03 -1.26
N PRO A 34 8.77 3.24 -1.80
CA PRO A 34 7.81 3.78 -2.75
C PRO A 34 7.56 2.87 -3.94
N PHE A 35 6.29 2.80 -4.34
CA PHE A 35 5.87 2.03 -5.50
C PHE A 35 6.48 2.67 -6.77
N PRO A 36 7.15 1.91 -7.63
CA PRO A 36 7.79 2.49 -8.80
C PRO A 36 6.77 2.90 -9.87
N PRO A 37 7.05 3.92 -10.66
CA PRO A 37 6.23 4.21 -11.82
C PRO A 37 6.35 3.07 -12.83
N ILE A 38 5.21 2.61 -13.34
CA ILE A 38 5.18 1.55 -14.35
C ILE A 38 4.83 2.19 -15.69
N PRO A 39 5.79 2.27 -16.63
CA PRO A 39 5.50 2.85 -17.94
C PRO A 39 4.40 2.07 -18.67
N SER A 40 3.50 2.78 -19.33
CA SER A 40 2.40 2.13 -20.05
C SER A 40 2.89 1.25 -21.21
N ASP A 41 4.09 1.51 -21.71
CA ASP A 41 4.70 0.74 -22.79
C ASP A 41 5.66 -0.35 -22.28
N ALA A 42 5.76 -0.54 -20.97
CA ALA A 42 6.62 -1.59 -20.42
C ALA A 42 6.06 -2.97 -20.81
N THR A 43 6.96 -3.86 -21.21
CA THR A 43 6.61 -5.24 -21.51
C THR A 43 6.40 -6.02 -20.22
N HIS A 44 5.75 -7.17 -20.32
CA HIS A 44 5.60 -8.09 -19.18
C HIS A 44 6.96 -8.39 -18.53
N ASP A 45 7.98 -8.71 -19.34
CA ASP A 45 9.31 -9.03 -18.83
C ASP A 45 9.95 -7.84 -18.11
N GLN A 46 9.75 -6.62 -18.63
CA GLN A 46 10.26 -5.41 -17.97
C GLN A 46 9.58 -5.17 -16.63
N VAL A 47 8.28 -5.45 -16.54
CA VAL A 47 7.56 -5.36 -15.27
C VAL A 47 8.11 -6.37 -14.27
N LEU A 48 8.37 -7.60 -14.71
CA LEU A 48 8.94 -8.63 -13.84
C LEU A 48 10.34 -8.28 -13.34
N GLU A 49 11.15 -7.61 -14.16
CA GLU A 49 12.48 -7.13 -13.73
C GLU A 49 12.35 -6.12 -12.60
N LEU A 50 11.40 -5.18 -12.70
CA LEU A 50 11.13 -4.23 -11.63
C LEU A 50 10.67 -4.94 -10.35
N VAL A 51 9.80 -5.92 -10.49
CA VAL A 51 9.33 -6.71 -9.35
C VAL A 51 10.50 -7.36 -8.62
N GLU A 52 11.41 -8.01 -9.35
CA GLU A 52 12.55 -8.68 -8.72
C GLU A 52 13.48 -7.67 -8.02
N GLN A 53 13.71 -6.52 -8.64
CA GLN A 53 14.54 -5.47 -8.05
C GLN A 53 13.98 -5.00 -6.72
N TYR A 54 12.68 -4.67 -6.68
CA TYR A 54 12.05 -4.17 -5.46
C TYR A 54 11.80 -5.28 -4.44
N LEU A 55 11.57 -6.51 -4.89
CA LEU A 55 11.45 -7.65 -3.98
C LEU A 55 12.71 -7.81 -3.14
N ASN A 56 13.88 -7.74 -3.77
CA ASN A 56 15.14 -7.82 -3.05
C ASN A 56 15.29 -6.71 -2.01
N GLU A 57 14.90 -5.49 -2.37
CA GLU A 57 14.95 -4.37 -1.42
C GLU A 57 13.99 -4.58 -0.26
N ILE A 58 12.77 -5.00 -0.55
CA ILE A 58 11.76 -5.28 0.49
C ILE A 58 12.26 -6.36 1.45
N LEU A 59 12.78 -7.46 0.91
CA LEU A 59 13.26 -8.57 1.74
C LEU A 59 14.45 -8.17 2.62
N SER A 60 15.28 -7.24 2.15
CA SER A 60 16.42 -6.75 2.95
C SER A 60 15.98 -6.01 4.21
N ARG A 61 14.71 -5.59 4.29
CA ARG A 61 14.13 -4.87 5.43
C ARG A 61 13.48 -5.79 6.44
N GLU A 62 13.55 -7.11 6.26
CA GLU A 62 12.99 -8.11 7.17
C GLU A 62 11.50 -7.86 7.48
N PRO A 63 10.63 -7.87 6.46
CA PRO A 63 9.23 -7.49 6.66
C PRO A 63 8.44 -8.53 7.46
N ALA A 64 7.65 -8.04 8.43
CA ALA A 64 6.59 -8.83 9.05
C ALA A 64 5.34 -8.82 8.17
N ALA A 65 5.13 -7.73 7.43
CA ALA A 65 4.02 -7.58 6.49
C ALA A 65 4.39 -6.55 5.43
N VAL A 66 3.79 -6.67 4.27
CA VAL A 66 3.97 -5.74 3.15
C VAL A 66 2.61 -5.28 2.67
N LEU A 67 2.38 -3.97 2.70
CA LEU A 67 1.22 -3.36 2.06
C LEU A 67 1.60 -3.07 0.61
N CYS A 68 0.94 -3.72 -0.34
CA CYS A 68 1.26 -3.60 -1.75
C CYS A 68 0.02 -3.25 -2.57
N GLN A 69 -0.03 -2.04 -3.09
CA GLN A 69 -1.13 -1.56 -3.93
C GLN A 69 -0.62 -0.58 -4.97
N GLY A 70 -1.05 -0.76 -6.21
CA GLY A 70 -0.67 0.12 -7.31
C GLY A 70 -1.09 -0.47 -8.64
N GLU A 71 -0.29 -0.26 -9.66
CA GLU A 71 -0.55 -0.78 -11.00
C GLU A 71 -0.78 -2.30 -10.94
N PHE A 72 -1.78 -2.80 -11.67
CA PHE A 72 -2.28 -4.17 -11.50
C PHE A 72 -1.27 -5.26 -11.83
N ASN A 73 -0.55 -5.13 -12.93
CA ASN A 73 0.38 -6.20 -13.37
C ASN A 73 1.55 -6.34 -12.40
N TYR A 74 2.13 -5.21 -12.01
CA TYR A 74 3.21 -5.20 -11.02
C TYR A 74 2.73 -5.73 -9.67
N THR A 75 1.59 -5.22 -9.21
CA THR A 75 1.03 -5.61 -7.91
C THR A 75 0.75 -7.11 -7.86
N PHE A 76 0.11 -7.66 -8.89
CA PHE A 76 -0.17 -9.08 -8.95
C PHE A 76 1.12 -9.92 -8.84
N ALA A 77 2.13 -9.57 -9.62
CA ALA A 77 3.39 -10.31 -9.63
C ALA A 77 4.13 -10.21 -8.29
N MET A 78 4.16 -9.01 -7.70
CA MET A 78 4.80 -8.81 -6.39
C MET A 78 4.08 -9.58 -5.28
N VAL A 79 2.75 -9.48 -5.23
CA VAL A 79 1.93 -10.17 -4.23
C VAL A 79 2.13 -11.69 -4.34
N GLU A 80 2.12 -12.23 -5.55
CA GLU A 80 2.31 -13.66 -5.76
C GLU A 80 3.64 -14.14 -5.20
N ARG A 81 4.72 -13.38 -5.46
CA ARG A 81 6.06 -13.74 -4.99
C ARG A 81 6.17 -13.68 -3.46
N LEU A 82 5.64 -12.62 -2.87
CA LEU A 82 5.67 -12.46 -1.41
C LEU A 82 4.89 -13.57 -0.72
N LYS A 83 3.73 -13.93 -1.25
CA LYS A 83 2.92 -15.01 -0.68
C LYS A 83 3.62 -16.36 -0.78
N ARG A 84 4.31 -16.64 -1.88
CA ARG A 84 5.05 -17.89 -2.06
C ARG A 84 6.12 -18.11 -1.00
N ILE A 85 6.76 -17.04 -0.56
CA ILE A 85 7.80 -17.13 0.47
C ILE A 85 7.27 -16.92 1.88
N GLY A 86 5.94 -16.89 2.04
CA GLY A 86 5.28 -16.87 3.34
C GLY A 86 5.20 -15.52 4.02
N ILE A 87 5.33 -14.43 3.27
CA ILE A 87 5.22 -13.09 3.83
C ILE A 87 3.77 -12.59 3.77
N THR A 88 3.27 -12.10 4.89
CA THR A 88 1.95 -11.50 4.97
C THR A 88 1.87 -10.30 4.03
N THR A 89 0.96 -10.35 3.07
CA THR A 89 0.81 -9.30 2.06
C THR A 89 -0.61 -8.74 2.10
N LEU A 90 -0.72 -7.42 2.17
CA LEU A 90 -1.94 -6.73 2.54
C LEU A 90 -2.36 -5.71 1.50
N ALA A 91 -3.67 -5.48 1.46
CA ALA A 91 -4.29 -4.33 0.80
C ALA A 91 -4.97 -3.47 1.86
N ALA A 92 -4.97 -2.16 1.68
CA ALA A 92 -5.71 -1.26 2.55
C ALA A 92 -7.15 -1.16 2.07
N CYS A 93 -8.08 -1.33 2.98
CA CYS A 93 -9.50 -1.22 2.70
C CYS A 93 -10.01 0.07 3.31
N SER A 94 -10.62 0.91 2.47
CA SER A 94 -11.15 2.20 2.88
C SER A 94 -12.59 2.35 2.40
N GLU A 95 -13.37 3.12 3.12
CA GLU A 95 -14.72 3.46 2.69
C GLU A 95 -14.79 4.93 2.31
N ARG A 96 -15.65 5.24 1.36
CA ARG A 96 -15.90 6.61 0.94
C ARG A 96 -16.94 7.22 1.87
N VAL A 97 -16.58 8.34 2.52
CA VAL A 97 -17.48 9.09 3.39
C VAL A 97 -17.81 10.39 2.68
N THR A 98 -19.11 10.66 2.53
CA THR A 98 -19.61 11.87 1.90
C THR A 98 -20.37 12.67 2.94
N SER A 99 -20.06 13.97 3.05
CA SER A 99 -20.78 14.89 3.92
C SER A 99 -21.20 16.11 3.12
N GLU A 100 -22.27 16.79 3.59
CA GLU A 100 -22.73 18.02 2.99
C GLU A 100 -22.38 19.17 3.92
N VAL A 101 -21.82 20.23 3.35
CA VAL A 101 -21.51 21.47 4.04
C VAL A 101 -22.39 22.56 3.48
N VAL A 102 -23.20 23.17 4.36
CA VAL A 102 -24.10 24.25 3.95
C VAL A 102 -23.47 25.58 4.35
N GLN A 103 -23.27 26.47 3.36
CA GLN A 103 -22.78 27.82 3.60
C GLN A 103 -23.75 28.80 2.92
N GLY A 104 -24.59 29.47 3.69
CA GLY A 104 -25.62 30.35 3.14
C GLY A 104 -26.59 29.56 2.27
N ASP A 105 -26.71 29.99 0.99
CA ASP A 105 -27.57 29.34 0.00
C ASP A 105 -26.87 28.21 -0.73
N CYS A 106 -25.59 27.93 -0.40
CA CYS A 106 -24.80 26.91 -1.11
C CYS A 106 -24.63 25.67 -0.28
N THR A 107 -24.86 24.50 -0.90
CA THR A 107 -24.56 23.19 -0.31
C THR A 107 -23.44 22.55 -1.10
N THR A 108 -22.34 22.23 -0.42
CA THR A 108 -21.19 21.58 -1.03
C THR A 108 -21.10 20.16 -0.51
N ARG A 109 -20.95 19.20 -1.43
CA ARG A 109 -20.73 17.80 -1.10
C ARG A 109 -19.23 17.54 -1.04
N VAL A 110 -18.76 17.05 0.11
CA VAL A 110 -17.36 16.71 0.33
C VAL A 110 -17.24 15.21 0.52
N SER A 111 -16.33 14.58 -0.23
CA SER A 111 -16.04 13.15 -0.11
C SER A 111 -14.60 12.96 0.33
N HIS A 112 -14.38 12.01 1.23
CA HIS A 112 -13.05 11.58 1.61
C HIS A 112 -13.06 10.07 1.88
N PHE A 113 -11.88 9.46 1.87
CA PHE A 113 -11.73 8.04 2.17
C PHE A 113 -11.31 7.88 3.63
N ARG A 114 -11.95 6.93 4.30
CA ARG A 114 -11.61 6.60 5.68
C ARG A 114 -11.08 5.18 5.72
N PHE A 115 -9.87 5.01 6.26
CA PHE A 115 -9.27 3.69 6.44
C PHE A 115 -10.13 2.82 7.36
N VAL A 116 -10.35 1.57 6.97
CA VAL A 116 -11.11 0.59 7.76
C VAL A 116 -10.20 -0.49 8.30
N GLN A 117 -9.44 -1.15 7.43
CA GLN A 117 -8.57 -2.26 7.84
C GLN A 117 -7.56 -2.60 6.74
N PHE A 118 -6.57 -3.39 7.10
CA PHE A 118 -5.77 -4.11 6.12
C PHE A 118 -6.40 -5.49 5.90
N ARG A 119 -6.36 -5.97 4.68
CA ARG A 119 -6.89 -7.27 4.31
C ARG A 119 -5.83 -8.05 3.56
N GLN A 120 -5.65 -9.32 3.92
CA GLN A 120 -4.68 -10.17 3.22
C GLN A 120 -5.14 -10.51 1.81
N TYR A 121 -4.18 -10.53 0.93
CA TYR A 121 -4.40 -11.03 -0.43
C TYR A 121 -4.62 -12.53 -0.42
#